data_cafefe827ef371408449dcf81419194f
#
_entry.id   cafefe827ef371408449dcf81419194f
#
_cell.length_a   1.000
_cell.length_b   1.000
_cell.length_c   1.000
_cell.angle_alpha   90.00
_cell.angle_beta   90.00
_cell.angle_gamma   90.00
#
_symmetry.space_group_name_H-M   'P 1'
#
loop_
_entity.id
_entity.type
_entity.pdbx_description
1 polymer ?
#
loop_
_entity_poly.entity_id
_entity_poly.type
_entity_poly.pdbx_seq_one_letter_code
_entity_poly.pdbx_strand_id
1 'polypeptide(L)'
;MKAKSITYTELHEYLDYEPDTGIFRWKKLHTHTSKVKVGDIAGTLTSEGYCRIKLFGKSYKRSRLAWFYTHGEWPKPTIHHLNKIRNDDRLSNLIPANFRIQRIDKSTPRSKFGLPKWVEKRKKKFRARVDRVHLGLYPTMEEAHEVAKQFAKERYGEFFTLD
;
A
#
# COMPACT_ATOMS: atom_id res chain seq x y z
N MET A 1 22.59 11.61 -18.00
CA MET A 1 22.59 12.21 -16.63
C MET A 1 21.64 11.41 -15.74
N LYS A 2 22.09 10.92 -14.57
CA LYS A 2 21.20 10.25 -13.61
C LYS A 2 20.22 11.29 -13.03
N ALA A 3 18.92 11.04 -13.11
CA ALA A 3 17.91 11.94 -12.56
C ALA A 3 18.11 12.08 -11.05
N LYS A 4 18.30 13.32 -10.57
CA LYS A 4 18.50 13.66 -9.16
C LYS A 4 17.27 13.23 -8.34
N SER A 5 17.47 12.68 -7.14
CA SER A 5 16.37 12.46 -6.21
C SER A 5 15.93 13.79 -5.63
N ILE A 6 14.60 13.99 -5.51
CA ILE A 6 14.05 15.20 -4.90
C ILE A 6 14.44 15.29 -3.42
N THR A 7 14.80 16.49 -2.97
CA THR A 7 15.04 16.81 -1.57
C THR A 7 13.73 17.20 -0.87
N TYR A 8 13.72 17.20 0.46
CA TYR A 8 12.58 17.64 1.27
C TYR A 8 12.19 19.10 0.96
N THR A 9 13.17 19.99 0.90
CA THR A 9 12.98 21.41 0.58
C THR A 9 12.38 21.59 -0.81
N GLU A 10 12.94 20.92 -1.83
CA GLU A 10 12.40 20.97 -3.18
C GLU A 10 10.96 20.46 -3.25
N LEU A 11 10.63 19.39 -2.52
CA LEU A 11 9.27 18.85 -2.50
C LEU A 11 8.27 19.91 -2.00
N HIS A 12 8.58 20.59 -0.91
CA HIS A 12 7.73 21.66 -0.33
C HIS A 12 7.72 22.97 -1.17
N GLU A 13 8.76 23.22 -1.94
CA GLU A 13 8.82 24.35 -2.86
C GLU A 13 7.89 24.16 -4.07
N TYR A 14 7.83 22.95 -4.62
CA TYR A 14 7.11 22.67 -5.87
C TYR A 14 5.69 22.13 -5.68
N LEU A 15 5.42 21.51 -4.55
CA LEU A 15 4.15 20.87 -4.28
C LEU A 15 3.58 21.27 -2.92
N ASP A 16 2.26 21.31 -2.87
CA ASP A 16 1.47 21.38 -1.64
C ASP A 16 0.69 20.09 -1.46
N TYR A 17 0.70 19.53 -0.25
CA TYR A 17 0.05 18.28 0.07
C TYR A 17 -1.05 18.49 1.10
N GLU A 18 -2.24 18.00 0.82
CA GLU A 18 -3.39 18.02 1.72
C GLU A 18 -3.58 16.62 2.34
N PRO A 19 -3.24 16.41 3.62
CA PRO A 19 -3.24 15.09 4.25
C PRO A 19 -4.60 14.40 4.31
N ASP A 20 -5.69 15.17 4.44
CA ASP A 20 -7.05 14.67 4.59
C ASP A 20 -7.66 14.18 3.27
N THR A 21 -7.21 14.71 2.15
CA THR A 21 -7.66 14.31 0.81
C THR A 21 -6.66 13.43 0.08
N GLY A 22 -5.39 13.45 0.50
CA GLY A 22 -4.30 12.75 -0.18
C GLY A 22 -3.87 13.41 -1.50
N ILE A 23 -4.29 14.66 -1.73
CA ILE A 23 -4.08 15.37 -2.99
C ILE A 23 -2.83 16.24 -2.89
N PHE A 24 -2.03 16.24 -3.97
CA PHE A 24 -0.98 17.22 -4.19
C PHE A 24 -1.42 18.26 -5.20
N ARG A 25 -1.04 19.53 -4.99
CA ARG A 25 -1.22 20.62 -5.94
C ARG A 25 0.12 21.25 -6.27
N TRP A 26 0.24 21.77 -7.48
CA TRP A 26 1.43 22.49 -7.91
C TRP A 26 1.52 23.86 -7.25
N LYS A 27 2.58 24.11 -6.49
CA LYS A 27 2.95 25.46 -6.00
C LYS A 27 3.86 26.18 -6.98
N LYS A 28 4.72 25.40 -7.67
CA LYS A 28 5.66 25.90 -8.67
C LYS A 28 5.84 24.86 -9.75
N LEU A 29 5.96 25.28 -10.99
CA LEU A 29 6.24 24.39 -12.11
C LEU A 29 7.73 24.30 -12.36
N HIS A 30 8.23 23.10 -12.61
CA HIS A 30 9.64 22.84 -12.94
C HIS A 30 9.88 22.77 -14.46
N THR A 31 8.83 22.85 -15.26
CA THR A 31 8.85 22.87 -16.73
C THR A 31 7.86 23.90 -17.25
N HIS A 32 8.22 24.59 -18.30
CA HIS A 32 7.29 25.46 -19.01
C HIS A 32 6.35 24.58 -19.87
N THR A 33 5.10 24.44 -19.43
CA THR A 33 4.05 23.75 -20.17
C THR A 33 2.75 24.54 -20.11
N SER A 34 2.10 24.69 -21.21
CA SER A 34 0.79 25.38 -21.28
C SER A 34 -0.37 24.55 -20.72
N LYS A 35 -0.12 23.26 -20.40
CA LYS A 35 -1.16 22.29 -20.00
C LYS A 35 -1.39 22.20 -18.51
N VAL A 36 -0.44 22.69 -17.67
CA VAL A 36 -0.51 22.60 -16.21
C VAL A 36 -0.24 23.97 -15.63
N LYS A 37 -1.03 24.35 -14.63
CA LYS A 37 -0.91 25.64 -13.93
C LYS A 37 -0.62 25.42 -12.44
N VAL A 38 -0.11 26.45 -11.80
CA VAL A 38 -0.02 26.50 -10.33
C VAL A 38 -1.43 26.39 -9.75
N GLY A 39 -1.62 25.56 -8.73
CA GLY A 39 -2.92 25.22 -8.12
C GLY A 39 -3.57 23.96 -8.70
N ASP A 40 -3.19 23.53 -9.89
CA ASP A 40 -3.72 22.29 -10.47
C ASP A 40 -3.31 21.06 -9.65
N ILE A 41 -4.16 20.02 -9.68
CA ILE A 41 -3.86 18.73 -9.04
C ILE A 41 -2.63 18.11 -9.72
N ALA A 42 -1.66 17.75 -8.91
CA ALA A 42 -0.44 17.11 -9.37
C ALA A 42 -0.58 15.58 -9.42
N GLY A 43 -0.19 15.01 -10.55
CA GLY A 43 -0.11 13.57 -10.74
C GLY A 43 -1.04 13.02 -11.81
N THR A 44 -0.71 11.80 -12.21
CA THR A 44 -1.44 11.03 -13.23
C THR A 44 -1.69 9.64 -12.71
N LEU A 45 -2.91 9.14 -12.90
CA LEU A 45 -3.28 7.78 -12.57
C LEU A 45 -2.66 6.80 -13.57
N THR A 46 -2.04 5.75 -13.07
CA THR A 46 -1.48 4.66 -13.90
C THR A 46 -2.54 3.59 -14.16
N SER A 47 -2.30 2.73 -15.16
CA SER A 47 -3.14 1.55 -15.44
C SER A 47 -3.24 0.59 -14.25
N GLU A 48 -2.25 0.60 -13.36
CA GLU A 48 -2.25 -0.18 -12.13
C GLU A 48 -3.10 0.45 -11.01
N GLY A 49 -3.69 1.65 -11.22
CA GLY A 49 -4.50 2.37 -10.25
C GLY A 49 -3.71 3.20 -9.23
N TYR A 50 -2.39 3.35 -9.37
CA TYR A 50 -1.59 4.26 -8.53
C TYR A 50 -1.51 5.66 -9.14
N CYS A 51 -1.45 6.68 -8.29
CA CYS A 51 -1.11 8.02 -8.76
C CYS A 51 0.41 8.24 -8.73
N ARG A 52 0.95 8.86 -9.79
CA ARG A 52 2.38 9.21 -9.91
C ARG A 52 2.55 10.67 -10.26
N ILE A 53 3.55 11.31 -9.66
CA ILE A 53 3.94 12.67 -9.93
C ILE A 53 5.36 12.66 -10.54
N LYS A 54 5.52 13.34 -11.68
CA LYS A 54 6.82 13.48 -12.34
C LYS A 54 7.46 14.80 -11.93
N LEU A 55 8.65 14.74 -11.32
CA LEU A 55 9.46 15.89 -10.89
C LEU A 55 10.89 15.70 -11.36
N PHE A 56 11.46 16.72 -11.99
CA PHE A 56 12.86 16.73 -12.46
C PHE A 56 13.25 15.49 -13.27
N GLY A 57 12.35 15.04 -14.16
CA GLY A 57 12.58 13.87 -15.00
C GLY A 57 12.35 12.51 -14.32
N LYS A 58 12.09 12.48 -13.00
CA LYS A 58 11.85 11.25 -12.23
C LYS A 58 10.39 11.12 -11.82
N SER A 59 9.85 9.92 -11.94
CA SER A 59 8.46 9.60 -11.57
C SER A 59 8.41 8.97 -10.18
N TYR A 60 7.61 9.56 -9.30
CA TYR A 60 7.41 9.12 -7.91
C TYR A 60 5.98 8.62 -7.70
N LYS A 61 5.78 7.60 -6.88
CA LYS A 61 4.43 7.26 -6.38
C LYS A 61 3.96 8.37 -5.45
N ARG A 62 2.73 8.85 -5.63
CA ARG A 62 2.15 9.94 -4.82
C ARG A 62 2.11 9.58 -3.33
N SER A 63 1.76 8.34 -2.97
CA SER A 63 1.82 7.85 -1.59
C SER A 63 3.20 7.97 -0.94
N ARG A 64 4.28 7.70 -1.70
CA ARG A 64 5.65 7.85 -1.17
C ARG A 64 6.05 9.30 -0.98
N LEU A 65 5.58 10.19 -1.86
CA LEU A 65 5.78 11.64 -1.70
C LEU A 65 4.97 12.16 -0.50
N ALA A 66 3.72 11.70 -0.30
CA ALA A 66 2.90 12.06 0.84
C ALA A 66 3.59 11.73 2.16
N TRP A 67 4.12 10.51 2.26
CA TRP A 67 4.90 10.12 3.43
C TRP A 67 6.15 10.98 3.63
N PHE A 68 6.94 11.17 2.56
CA PHE A 68 8.16 11.97 2.61
C PHE A 68 7.87 13.44 2.94
N TYR A 69 6.79 14.01 2.40
CA TYR A 69 6.34 15.37 2.67
C TYR A 69 6.04 15.59 4.15
N THR A 70 5.40 14.64 4.80
CA THR A 70 4.94 14.77 6.19
C THR A 70 6.02 14.39 7.21
N HIS A 71 6.83 13.37 6.92
CA HIS A 71 7.78 12.82 7.91
C HIS A 71 9.24 13.20 7.65
N GLY A 72 9.55 13.83 6.52
CA GLY A 72 10.92 14.23 6.17
C GLY A 72 11.84 13.08 5.74
N GLU A 73 11.36 11.84 5.79
CA GLU A 73 12.13 10.66 5.41
C GLU A 73 11.36 9.76 4.44
N TRP A 74 12.10 9.07 3.57
CA TRP A 74 11.51 8.14 2.64
C TRP A 74 11.00 6.88 3.35
N PRO A 75 9.77 6.43 3.03
CA PRO A 75 9.23 5.21 3.64
C PRO A 75 10.09 3.99 3.29
N LYS A 76 10.37 3.15 4.28
CA LYS A 76 11.18 1.94 4.16
C LYS A 76 10.37 0.70 4.54
N PRO A 77 10.34 -0.32 3.66
CA PRO A 77 10.81 -0.31 2.27
C PRO A 77 9.78 0.27 1.30
N THR A 78 8.52 0.32 1.66
CA THR A 78 7.42 0.74 0.79
C THR A 78 6.24 1.29 1.59
N ILE A 79 5.21 1.81 0.90
CA ILE A 79 3.93 2.22 1.49
C ILE A 79 2.86 1.20 1.15
N HIS A 80 2.02 0.91 2.13
CA HIS A 80 0.80 0.15 2.02
C HIS A 80 -0.42 1.07 2.23
N HIS A 81 -1.51 0.84 1.46
CA HIS A 81 -2.79 1.52 1.62
C HIS A 81 -3.70 0.64 2.47
N LEU A 82 -4.10 1.11 3.65
CA LEU A 82 -4.93 0.34 4.60
C LEU A 82 -6.24 -0.15 4.00
N ASN A 83 -6.90 0.73 3.24
CA ASN A 83 -8.18 0.43 2.58
C ASN A 83 -8.05 -0.27 1.21
N LYS A 84 -6.82 -0.65 0.79
CA LYS A 84 -6.51 -1.29 -0.51
C LYS A 84 -6.82 -0.44 -1.76
N ILE A 85 -7.26 0.79 -1.59
CA ILE A 85 -7.51 1.74 -2.68
C ILE A 85 -6.20 2.44 -3.03
N ARG A 86 -5.59 2.07 -4.16
CA ARG A 86 -4.22 2.44 -4.57
C ARG A 86 -4.00 3.92 -4.86
N ASN A 87 -5.05 4.69 -5.06
CA ASN A 87 -5.02 6.13 -5.28
C ASN A 87 -5.60 6.94 -4.12
N ASP A 88 -5.92 6.30 -3.00
CA ASP A 88 -6.30 6.99 -1.77
C ASP A 88 -5.06 7.25 -0.93
N ASP A 89 -4.36 8.34 -1.26
CA ASP A 89 -3.10 8.71 -0.64
C ASP A 89 -3.28 9.65 0.57
N ARG A 90 -4.46 9.62 1.25
CA ARG A 90 -4.65 10.29 2.55
C ARG A 90 -3.64 9.77 3.55
N LEU A 91 -3.08 10.64 4.37
CA LEU A 91 -2.02 10.26 5.31
C LEU A 91 -2.49 9.18 6.28
N SER A 92 -3.74 9.27 6.78
CA SER A 92 -4.36 8.29 7.67
C SER A 92 -4.51 6.90 7.07
N ASN A 93 -4.45 6.79 5.73
CA ASN A 93 -4.55 5.54 4.97
C ASN A 93 -3.18 4.95 4.59
N LEU A 94 -2.08 5.66 4.89
CA LEU A 94 -0.73 5.27 4.47
C LEU A 94 0.09 4.76 5.65
N ILE A 95 0.69 3.58 5.49
CA ILE A 95 1.61 3.02 6.48
C ILE A 95 2.88 2.50 5.79
N PRO A 96 4.06 2.64 6.42
CA PRO A 96 5.26 1.96 5.97
C PRO A 96 5.06 0.46 6.14
N ALA A 97 5.28 -0.30 5.08
CA ALA A 97 5.07 -1.73 5.11
C ALA A 97 6.26 -2.47 4.50
N ASN A 98 6.68 -3.54 5.14
CA ASN A 98 7.68 -4.44 4.59
C ASN A 98 7.04 -5.37 3.55
N PHE A 99 7.86 -6.03 2.73
CA PHE A 99 7.38 -6.98 1.71
C PHE A 99 6.55 -8.14 2.29
N ARG A 100 6.71 -8.45 3.57
CA ARG A 100 5.96 -9.49 4.27
C ARG A 100 4.49 -9.07 4.44
N ILE A 101 4.24 -7.82 4.86
CA ILE A 101 2.88 -7.26 5.00
C ILE A 101 2.19 -7.20 3.63
N GLN A 102 2.89 -6.78 2.59
CA GLN A 102 2.33 -6.77 1.22
C GLN A 102 1.97 -8.16 0.69
N ARG A 103 2.69 -9.22 1.09
CA ARG A 103 2.34 -10.60 0.72
C ARG A 103 1.08 -11.10 1.41
N ILE A 104 0.83 -10.63 2.63
CA ILE A 104 -0.36 -11.01 3.41
C ILE A 104 -1.61 -10.41 2.79
N ASP A 105 -1.49 -9.15 2.37
CA ASP A 105 -2.57 -8.41 1.75
C ASP A 105 -2.86 -8.81 0.29
N LYS A 106 -1.90 -9.39 -0.41
CA LYS A 106 -2.21 -10.04 -1.68
C LYS A 106 -3.20 -11.14 -1.38
N SER A 107 -4.48 -10.87 -1.69
CA SER A 107 -5.52 -11.88 -1.69
C SER A 107 -4.96 -13.12 -2.37
N THR A 108 -4.62 -14.14 -1.58
CA THR A 108 -4.42 -15.46 -2.16
C THR A 108 -5.68 -15.75 -2.94
N PRO A 109 -5.60 -16.07 -4.23
CA PRO A 109 -6.77 -16.44 -4.97
C PRO A 109 -7.55 -17.44 -4.11
N ARG A 110 -8.88 -17.23 -3.96
CA ARG A 110 -9.73 -18.26 -3.37
C ARG A 110 -9.24 -19.56 -3.97
N SER A 111 -8.92 -20.55 -3.15
CA SER A 111 -8.45 -21.83 -3.67
C SER A 111 -9.43 -22.26 -4.74
N LYS A 112 -8.99 -23.01 -5.76
CA LYS A 112 -9.87 -23.58 -6.80
C LYS A 112 -11.12 -24.30 -6.23
N PHE A 113 -11.15 -24.52 -4.90
CA PHE A 113 -12.16 -25.23 -4.15
C PHE A 113 -12.99 -24.33 -3.20
N GLY A 114 -12.95 -22.99 -3.34
CA GLY A 114 -13.74 -22.06 -2.50
C GLY A 114 -13.33 -21.99 -1.03
N LEU A 115 -12.19 -22.55 -0.66
CA LEU A 115 -11.70 -22.51 0.72
C LEU A 115 -11.26 -21.09 1.12
N PRO A 116 -11.48 -20.69 2.37
CA PRO A 116 -11.03 -19.38 2.86
C PRO A 116 -9.50 -19.30 2.91
N LYS A 117 -9.00 -18.07 2.98
CA LYS A 117 -7.57 -17.77 3.09
C LYS A 117 -6.95 -18.55 4.24
N TRP A 118 -5.74 -19.10 4.02
CA TRP A 118 -4.96 -19.89 4.98
C TRP A 118 -5.51 -21.28 5.34
N VAL A 119 -6.57 -21.76 4.69
CA VAL A 119 -7.14 -23.10 4.89
C VAL A 119 -6.88 -23.97 3.68
N GLU A 120 -6.41 -25.17 3.93
CA GLU A 120 -6.20 -26.20 2.91
C GLU A 120 -6.95 -27.49 3.31
N LYS A 121 -7.68 -28.11 2.36
CA LYS A 121 -8.32 -29.41 2.61
C LYS A 121 -7.28 -30.54 2.62
N ARG A 122 -7.32 -31.38 3.63
CA ARG A 122 -6.42 -32.53 3.81
C ARG A 122 -7.21 -33.77 4.20
N LYS A 123 -7.52 -34.60 3.20
CA LYS A 123 -8.39 -35.79 3.39
C LYS A 123 -9.73 -35.41 4.06
N LYS A 124 -9.96 -35.87 5.29
CA LYS A 124 -11.17 -35.60 6.09
C LYS A 124 -11.03 -34.38 7.03
N LYS A 125 -9.91 -33.63 7.01
CA LYS A 125 -9.63 -32.50 7.89
C LYS A 125 -9.23 -31.25 7.10
N PHE A 126 -9.18 -30.10 7.78
CA PHE A 126 -8.75 -28.82 7.24
C PHE A 126 -7.49 -28.35 7.94
N ARG A 127 -6.47 -28.04 7.16
CA ARG A 127 -5.19 -27.52 7.68
C ARG A 127 -5.24 -26.00 7.72
N ALA A 128 -4.97 -25.43 8.90
CA ALA A 128 -4.69 -24.02 9.07
C ALA A 128 -3.18 -23.77 8.88
N ARG A 129 -2.83 -22.80 8.01
CA ARG A 129 -1.44 -22.41 7.75
C ARG A 129 -1.35 -20.94 7.38
N VAL A 130 -0.58 -20.18 8.15
CA VAL A 130 -0.28 -18.77 7.87
C VAL A 130 1.20 -18.64 7.52
N ASP A 131 1.52 -18.09 6.36
CA ASP A 131 2.87 -18.10 5.77
C ASP A 131 3.40 -19.55 5.65
N ARG A 132 4.43 -19.85 6.42
CA ARG A 132 5.04 -21.20 6.51
C ARG A 132 4.75 -21.88 7.84
N VAL A 133 3.96 -21.24 8.72
CA VAL A 133 3.64 -21.77 10.05
C VAL A 133 2.42 -22.66 9.93
N HIS A 134 2.58 -23.92 10.33
CA HIS A 134 1.47 -24.89 10.43
C HIS A 134 0.81 -24.73 11.80
N LEU A 135 -0.49 -24.44 11.80
CA LEU A 135 -1.26 -24.16 13.03
C LEU A 135 -2.11 -25.33 13.51
N GLY A 136 -2.20 -26.39 12.69
CA GLY A 136 -2.94 -27.60 13.06
C GLY A 136 -3.84 -28.15 11.96
N LEU A 137 -4.53 -29.25 12.29
CA LEU A 137 -5.53 -29.91 11.49
C LEU A 137 -6.85 -29.94 12.25
N TYR A 138 -7.90 -29.37 11.67
CA TYR A 138 -9.21 -29.18 12.28
C TYR A 138 -10.29 -30.00 11.59
N PRO A 139 -11.35 -30.41 12.30
CA PRO A 139 -12.47 -31.16 11.72
C PRO A 139 -13.23 -30.33 10.69
N THR A 140 -13.38 -29.03 10.94
CA THR A 140 -14.16 -28.13 10.08
C THR A 140 -13.28 -27.06 9.44
N MET A 141 -13.77 -26.49 8.35
CA MET A 141 -13.14 -25.39 7.61
C MET A 141 -13.17 -24.12 8.45
N GLU A 142 -14.27 -23.89 9.15
CA GLU A 142 -14.54 -22.73 9.99
C GLU A 142 -13.55 -22.66 11.15
N GLU A 143 -13.33 -23.75 11.87
CA GLU A 143 -12.34 -23.83 12.95
C GLU A 143 -10.92 -23.56 12.45
N ALA A 144 -10.53 -24.18 11.34
CA ALA A 144 -9.22 -23.95 10.74
C ALA A 144 -9.05 -22.48 10.34
N HIS A 145 -10.11 -21.84 9.85
CA HIS A 145 -10.07 -20.44 9.44
C HIS A 145 -9.99 -19.49 10.63
N GLU A 146 -10.76 -19.71 11.69
CA GLU A 146 -10.72 -18.87 12.89
C GLU A 146 -9.35 -18.92 13.57
N VAL A 147 -8.74 -20.09 13.70
CA VAL A 147 -7.38 -20.22 14.24
C VAL A 147 -6.36 -19.48 13.36
N ALA A 148 -6.49 -19.62 12.04
CA ALA A 148 -5.60 -18.91 11.13
C ALA A 148 -5.78 -17.38 11.21
N LYS A 149 -7.02 -16.90 11.35
CA LYS A 149 -7.33 -15.47 11.54
C LYS A 149 -6.76 -14.93 12.85
N GLN A 150 -6.98 -15.64 13.96
CA GLN A 150 -6.47 -15.24 15.26
C GLN A 150 -4.95 -15.14 15.24
N PHE A 151 -4.27 -16.15 14.75
CA PHE A 151 -2.80 -16.14 14.61
C PHE A 151 -2.30 -15.00 13.71
N ALA A 152 -3.02 -14.74 12.60
CA ALA A 152 -2.66 -13.65 11.69
C ALA A 152 -2.87 -12.29 12.36
N LYS A 153 -3.94 -12.12 13.15
CA LYS A 153 -4.22 -10.88 13.91
C LYS A 153 -3.13 -10.62 14.96
N GLU A 154 -2.72 -11.62 15.73
CA GLU A 154 -1.65 -11.51 16.72
C GLU A 154 -0.30 -11.19 16.07
N ARG A 155 0.00 -11.84 14.93
CA ARG A 155 1.28 -11.69 14.23
C ARG A 155 1.43 -10.39 13.45
N TYR A 156 0.34 -9.84 12.94
CA TYR A 156 0.34 -8.70 12.02
C TYR A 156 -0.32 -7.46 12.59
N GLY A 157 -1.00 -7.57 13.74
CA GLY A 157 -1.62 -6.44 14.44
C GLY A 157 -2.60 -5.67 13.56
N GLU A 158 -2.49 -4.36 13.61
CA GLU A 158 -3.31 -3.41 12.82
C GLU A 158 -3.17 -3.54 11.29
N PHE A 159 -2.14 -4.26 10.81
CA PHE A 159 -1.98 -4.58 9.38
C PHE A 159 -2.88 -5.75 8.93
N PHE A 160 -3.61 -6.34 9.85
CA PHE A 160 -4.51 -7.44 9.57
C PHE A 160 -5.89 -6.90 9.21
N THR A 161 -6.24 -6.89 7.92
CA THR A 161 -7.59 -6.61 7.43
C THR A 161 -8.29 -7.92 7.12
N LEU A 162 -9.44 -8.12 7.76
CA LEU A 162 -10.38 -9.20 7.44
C LEU A 162 -11.13 -8.81 6.17
N ASP A 163 -10.89 -9.51 5.07
CA ASP A 163 -11.79 -9.61 3.92
C ASP A 163 -11.93 -11.07 3.51
#